data_83094e26e4d7119a3ba0d406cddbe9a5
#
_entry.id   83094e26e4d7119a3ba0d406cddbe9a5
#
_cell.length_a   1.000
_cell.length_b   1.000
_cell.length_c   1.000
_cell.angle_alpha   90.00
_cell.angle_beta   90.00
_cell.angle_gamma   90.00
#
_symmetry.space_group_name_H-M   'P 1'
#
loop_
_entity.id
_entity.type
_entity.pdbx_description
1 polymer ?
#
loop_
_entity_poly.entity_id
_entity_poly.type
_entity_poly.pdbx_seq_one_letter_code
_entity_poly.pdbx_strand_id
1 'polypeptide(L)'
;PLDLNTIQALGFELIHGLERPSVLGQLVISAIAIASASLVTQKLKPWLRKYDHWLAPLIPITISILLMVIAGFFYRALDTKFGLINKAAELAALLWLINLSMILIKHFTQSNRINFYKRRLVLPVFVAFSVFSLTDLISNSTQVFNADLFRLFGTNITIGDLLLITFGLYWWIILSSLLTEFLQWSFGLGSTGNLQSNKGFYILIRYALIGFGSFAIIGYVGINPTIFGLVT
;
A
#
# COMPACT_ATOMS: atom_id res chain seq x y z
N PRO A 1 14.93 -24.70 11.54
CA PRO A 1 14.70 -24.09 12.83
C PRO A 1 14.64 -22.59 12.62
N LEU A 2 13.59 -21.95 13.20
CA LEU A 2 13.49 -20.50 13.26
C LEU A 2 14.74 -19.97 13.94
N ASP A 3 15.48 -19.09 13.26
CA ASP A 3 16.59 -18.40 13.92
C ASP A 3 16.05 -17.25 14.76
N LEU A 4 15.55 -17.64 15.96
CA LEU A 4 14.99 -16.73 16.95
C LEU A 4 15.96 -15.61 17.32
N ASN A 5 17.27 -15.88 17.27
CA ASN A 5 18.30 -14.90 17.60
C ASN A 5 18.34 -13.77 16.55
N THR A 6 18.21 -14.10 15.27
CA THR A 6 18.16 -13.11 14.18
C THR A 6 16.91 -12.25 14.28
N ILE A 7 15.74 -12.85 14.56
CA ILE A 7 14.48 -12.10 14.72
C ILE A 7 14.54 -11.17 15.94
N GLN A 8 15.10 -11.64 17.06
CA GLN A 8 15.30 -10.82 18.25
C GLN A 8 16.29 -9.67 17.99
N ALA A 9 17.41 -9.93 17.32
CA ALA A 9 18.38 -8.90 16.98
C ALA A 9 17.75 -7.81 16.10
N LEU A 10 16.97 -8.18 15.07
CA LEU A 10 16.26 -7.25 14.22
C LEU A 10 15.19 -6.45 14.99
N GLY A 11 14.47 -7.11 15.90
CA GLY A 11 13.52 -6.42 16.79
C GLY A 11 14.21 -5.38 17.68
N PHE A 12 15.38 -5.71 18.23
CA PHE A 12 16.19 -4.78 19.02
C PHE A 12 16.71 -3.60 18.20
N GLU A 13 17.19 -3.82 16.97
CA GLU A 13 17.62 -2.73 16.09
C GLU A 13 16.47 -1.77 15.74
N LEU A 14 15.28 -2.28 15.44
CA LEU A 14 14.10 -1.46 15.18
C LEU A 14 13.70 -0.63 16.41
N ILE A 15 13.68 -1.26 17.60
CA ILE A 15 13.35 -0.58 18.87
C ILE A 15 14.38 0.51 19.15
N HIS A 16 15.68 0.19 19.09
CA HIS A 16 16.74 1.18 19.29
C HIS A 16 16.75 2.30 18.26
N GLY A 17 16.35 1.98 17.01
CA GLY A 17 16.16 2.99 15.96
C GLY A 17 15.04 3.98 16.33
N LEU A 18 13.93 3.47 16.87
CA LEU A 18 12.78 4.27 17.29
C LEU A 18 13.03 5.06 18.58
N GLU A 19 13.85 4.54 19.52
CA GLU A 19 14.20 5.20 20.78
C GLU A 19 15.12 6.43 20.62
N ARG A 20 15.69 6.64 19.44
CA ARG A 20 16.51 7.84 19.18
C ARG A 20 15.66 9.10 19.38
N PRO A 21 16.09 10.06 20.26
CA PRO A 21 15.28 11.25 20.54
C PRO A 21 14.94 12.07 19.30
N SER A 22 15.84 12.07 18.30
CA SER A 22 15.61 12.74 17.02
C SER A 22 14.50 12.07 16.19
N VAL A 23 14.36 10.76 16.23
CA VAL A 23 13.32 9.98 15.54
C VAL A 23 11.98 10.18 16.23
N LEU A 24 11.95 10.04 17.57
CA LEU A 24 10.74 10.29 18.37
C LEU A 24 10.21 11.72 18.18
N GLY A 25 11.09 12.72 18.22
CA GLY A 25 10.71 14.10 18.00
C GLY A 25 10.06 14.31 16.63
N GLN A 26 10.62 13.73 15.58
CA GLN A 26 10.07 13.84 14.22
C GLN A 26 8.74 13.09 14.07
N LEU A 27 8.57 11.92 14.72
CA LEU A 27 7.30 11.18 14.74
C LEU A 27 6.20 11.99 15.44
N VAL A 28 6.51 12.56 16.60
CA VAL A 28 5.56 13.40 17.36
C VAL A 28 5.13 14.61 16.53
N ILE A 29 6.07 15.31 15.88
CA ILE A 29 5.74 16.48 15.05
C ILE A 29 4.91 16.06 13.84
N SER A 30 5.24 14.94 13.19
CA SER A 30 4.44 14.43 12.07
C SER A 30 3.00 14.07 12.52
N ALA A 31 2.85 13.45 13.69
CA ALA A 31 1.55 13.14 14.27
C ALA A 31 0.76 14.41 14.61
N ILE A 32 1.42 15.42 15.20
CA ILE A 32 0.80 16.72 15.50
C ILE A 32 0.37 17.43 14.20
N ALA A 33 1.17 17.38 13.15
CA ALA A 33 0.84 17.97 11.85
C ALA A 33 -0.42 17.31 11.25
N ILE A 34 -0.54 15.99 11.32
CA ILE A 34 -1.72 15.26 10.83
C ILE A 34 -2.95 15.58 11.72
N ALA A 35 -2.79 15.58 13.04
CA ALA A 35 -3.89 15.87 13.97
C ALA A 35 -4.40 17.31 13.82
N SER A 36 -3.50 18.29 13.76
CA SER A 36 -3.86 19.70 13.56
C SER A 36 -4.53 19.94 12.21
N ALA A 37 -4.06 19.30 11.14
CA ALA A 37 -4.71 19.36 9.83
C ALA A 37 -6.15 18.81 9.88
N SER A 38 -6.38 17.72 10.60
CA SER A 38 -7.72 17.16 10.77
C SER A 38 -8.66 18.11 11.54
N LEU A 39 -8.17 18.74 12.62
CA LEU A 39 -8.92 19.71 13.40
C LEU A 39 -9.28 20.98 12.60
N VAL A 40 -8.30 21.52 11.85
CA VAL A 40 -8.52 22.67 10.96
C VAL A 40 -9.58 22.33 9.91
N THR A 41 -9.50 21.13 9.33
CA THR A 41 -10.47 20.69 8.33
C THR A 41 -11.86 20.53 8.91
N GLN A 42 -12.00 20.03 10.14
CA GLN A 42 -13.30 19.93 10.82
C GLN A 42 -13.94 21.34 11.01
N LYS A 43 -13.16 22.33 11.38
CA LYS A 43 -13.62 23.73 11.50
C LYS A 43 -13.97 24.35 10.16
N LEU A 44 -13.26 24.02 9.09
CA LEU A 44 -13.53 24.50 7.73
C LEU A 44 -14.68 23.77 7.04
N LYS A 45 -15.08 22.61 7.55
CA LYS A 45 -16.13 21.77 6.94
C LYS A 45 -17.44 22.51 6.63
N PRO A 46 -18.02 23.35 7.52
CA PRO A 46 -19.25 24.08 7.22
C PRO A 46 -19.07 25.08 6.06
N TRP A 47 -17.93 25.72 5.99
CA TRP A 47 -17.59 26.65 4.93
C TRP A 47 -17.37 25.93 3.58
N LEU A 48 -16.64 24.80 3.58
CA LEU A 48 -16.37 23.98 2.42
C LEU A 48 -17.66 23.37 1.83
N ARG A 49 -18.61 22.98 2.70
CA ARG A 49 -19.91 22.43 2.28
C ARG A 49 -20.74 23.45 1.51
N LYS A 50 -20.58 24.75 1.80
CA LYS A 50 -21.28 25.82 1.11
C LYS A 50 -20.87 25.94 -0.38
N TYR A 51 -19.65 25.54 -0.72
CA TYR A 51 -19.11 25.66 -2.08
C TYR A 51 -19.10 24.34 -2.87
N ASP A 52 -19.69 23.27 -2.34
CA ASP A 52 -19.83 21.94 -2.97
C ASP A 52 -18.54 21.45 -3.68
N HIS A 53 -17.38 21.71 -3.05
CA HIS A 53 -16.10 21.42 -3.65
C HIS A 53 -15.80 19.93 -3.63
N TRP A 54 -15.76 19.31 -4.80
CA TRP A 54 -15.34 17.93 -5.00
C TRP A 54 -13.89 17.65 -4.53
N LEU A 55 -13.08 18.71 -4.38
CA LEU A 55 -11.69 18.67 -3.86
C LEU A 55 -11.62 18.72 -2.33
N ALA A 56 -12.72 18.89 -1.61
CA ALA A 56 -12.75 18.97 -0.15
C ALA A 56 -11.99 17.83 0.56
N PRO A 57 -12.00 16.57 0.08
CA PRO A 57 -11.23 15.49 0.70
C PRO A 57 -9.70 15.64 0.63
N LEU A 58 -9.17 16.52 -0.25
CA LEU A 58 -7.73 16.74 -0.40
C LEU A 58 -7.19 17.77 0.60
N ILE A 59 -8.05 18.64 1.13
CA ILE A 59 -7.66 19.75 2.00
C ILE A 59 -6.88 19.30 3.23
N PRO A 60 -7.33 18.27 4.02
CA PRO A 60 -6.57 17.84 5.19
C PRO A 60 -5.17 17.35 4.85
N ILE A 61 -5.02 16.65 3.72
CA ILE A 61 -3.73 16.14 3.28
C ILE A 61 -2.83 17.30 2.85
N THR A 62 -3.37 18.29 2.13
CA THR A 62 -2.64 19.50 1.70
C THR A 62 -2.13 20.28 2.91
N ILE A 63 -2.95 20.47 3.94
CA ILE A 63 -2.57 21.15 5.18
C ILE A 63 -1.47 20.34 5.89
N SER A 64 -1.61 19.02 5.98
CA SER A 64 -0.59 18.16 6.60
C SER A 64 0.75 18.28 5.89
N ILE A 65 0.78 18.26 4.56
CA ILE A 65 2.00 18.44 3.75
C ILE A 65 2.62 19.78 4.05
N LEU A 66 1.84 20.86 4.03
CA LEU A 66 2.33 22.22 4.29
C LEU A 66 2.99 22.32 5.68
N LEU A 67 2.34 21.78 6.70
CA LEU A 67 2.87 21.77 8.07
C LEU A 67 4.17 20.96 8.18
N MET A 68 4.25 19.80 7.52
CA MET A 68 5.46 18.98 7.50
C MET A 68 6.60 19.67 6.76
N VAL A 69 6.33 20.38 5.67
CA VAL A 69 7.33 21.16 4.93
C VAL A 69 7.85 22.29 5.81
N ILE A 70 6.96 23.02 6.47
CA ILE A 70 7.34 24.08 7.42
C ILE A 70 8.21 23.53 8.55
N ALA A 71 7.80 22.43 9.16
CA ALA A 71 8.60 21.75 10.19
C ALA A 71 9.97 21.32 9.67
N GLY A 72 10.05 20.78 8.45
CA GLY A 72 11.30 20.41 7.79
C GLY A 72 12.25 21.61 7.62
N PHE A 73 11.71 22.78 7.26
CA PHE A 73 12.52 24.02 7.19
C PHE A 73 13.09 24.43 8.55
N PHE A 74 12.30 24.32 9.64
CA PHE A 74 12.78 24.60 10.99
C PHE A 74 13.89 23.63 11.42
N TYR A 75 13.73 22.33 11.17
CA TYR A 75 14.76 21.34 11.48
C TYR A 75 16.05 21.58 10.68
N ARG A 76 15.93 21.99 9.42
CA ARG A 76 17.07 22.34 8.57
C ARG A 76 17.78 23.60 9.09
N ALA A 77 17.03 24.60 9.53
CA ALA A 77 17.59 25.82 10.11
C ALA A 77 18.33 25.57 11.44
N LEU A 78 17.95 24.53 12.19
CA LEU A 78 18.60 24.09 13.43
C LEU A 78 19.74 23.08 13.19
N ASP A 79 20.10 22.82 11.94
CA ASP A 79 21.13 21.86 11.52
C ASP A 79 20.92 20.45 12.08
N THR A 80 19.66 20.06 12.28
CA THR A 80 19.27 18.76 12.81
C THR A 80 18.83 17.81 11.69
N LYS A 81 18.96 16.49 11.92
CA LYS A 81 18.50 15.47 10.97
C LYS A 81 16.98 15.51 10.85
N PHE A 82 16.44 15.61 9.64
CA PHE A 82 15.01 15.74 9.35
C PHE A 82 14.48 14.70 8.33
N GLY A 83 15.23 13.63 8.12
CA GLY A 83 14.94 12.63 7.09
C GLY A 83 13.55 12.01 7.20
N LEU A 84 13.07 11.76 8.42
CA LEU A 84 11.75 11.14 8.66
C LEU A 84 10.60 12.10 8.35
N ILE A 85 10.71 13.40 8.69
CA ILE A 85 9.70 14.43 8.35
C ILE A 85 9.62 14.57 6.83
N ASN A 86 10.78 14.62 6.15
CA ASN A 86 10.81 14.70 4.70
C ASN A 86 10.13 13.50 4.06
N LYS A 87 10.43 12.29 4.55
CA LYS A 87 9.81 11.05 4.06
C LYS A 87 8.30 11.01 4.33
N ALA A 88 7.86 11.46 5.50
CA ALA A 88 6.44 11.59 5.82
C ALA A 88 5.73 12.58 4.88
N ALA A 89 6.38 13.71 4.54
CA ALA A 89 5.86 14.66 3.57
C ALA A 89 5.76 14.08 2.15
N GLU A 90 6.77 13.31 1.70
CA GLU A 90 6.75 12.59 0.42
C GLU A 90 5.59 11.59 0.36
N LEU A 91 5.42 10.77 1.41
CA LEU A 91 4.31 9.81 1.51
C LEU A 91 2.94 10.51 1.52
N ALA A 92 2.82 11.64 2.24
CA ALA A 92 1.61 12.43 2.24
C ALA A 92 1.30 13.03 0.85
N ALA A 93 2.33 13.50 0.13
CA ALA A 93 2.20 14.00 -1.24
C ALA A 93 1.76 12.88 -2.21
N LEU A 94 2.32 11.68 -2.07
CA LEU A 94 1.92 10.51 -2.85
C LEU A 94 0.47 10.11 -2.55
N LEU A 95 0.05 10.11 -1.29
CA LEU A 95 -1.34 9.89 -0.89
C LEU A 95 -2.28 10.95 -1.47
N TRP A 96 -1.84 12.20 -1.52
CA TRP A 96 -2.58 13.31 -2.13
C TRP A 96 -2.79 13.07 -3.63
N LEU A 97 -1.73 12.71 -4.37
CA LEU A 97 -1.80 12.38 -5.79
C LEU A 97 -2.73 11.20 -6.07
N ILE A 98 -2.65 10.14 -5.27
CA ILE A 98 -3.55 8.99 -5.36
C ILE A 98 -5.01 9.42 -5.16
N ASN A 99 -5.30 10.21 -4.13
CA ASN A 99 -6.65 10.68 -3.88
C ASN A 99 -7.16 11.60 -4.99
N LEU A 100 -6.32 12.50 -5.50
CA LEU A 100 -6.66 13.37 -6.64
C LEU A 100 -7.01 12.53 -7.87
N SER A 101 -6.14 11.56 -8.23
CA SER A 101 -6.38 10.66 -9.37
C SER A 101 -7.70 9.91 -9.23
N MET A 102 -8.00 9.38 -8.03
CA MET A 102 -9.25 8.67 -7.76
C MET A 102 -10.49 9.57 -7.85
N ILE A 103 -10.38 10.83 -7.42
CA ILE A 103 -11.46 11.81 -7.54
C ILE A 103 -11.69 12.15 -9.03
N LEU A 104 -10.63 12.36 -9.80
CA LEU A 104 -10.72 12.61 -11.23
C LEU A 104 -11.36 11.43 -11.96
N ILE A 105 -10.88 10.19 -11.74
CA ILE A 105 -11.46 9.00 -12.35
C ILE A 105 -12.94 8.87 -12.00
N LYS A 106 -13.30 9.10 -10.73
CA LYS A 106 -14.71 9.07 -10.31
C LYS A 106 -15.56 10.12 -11.01
N HIS A 107 -15.01 11.32 -11.21
CA HIS A 107 -15.72 12.40 -11.91
C HIS A 107 -15.98 12.03 -13.37
N PHE A 108 -15.01 11.44 -14.07
CA PHE A 108 -15.16 11.03 -15.47
C PHE A 108 -16.00 9.77 -15.68
N THR A 109 -15.88 8.78 -14.79
CA THR A 109 -16.46 7.44 -15.00
C THR A 109 -17.80 7.26 -14.30
N GLN A 110 -18.16 8.13 -13.33
CA GLN A 110 -19.38 8.07 -12.49
C GLN A 110 -19.62 6.70 -11.82
N SER A 111 -18.61 5.86 -11.71
CA SER A 111 -18.71 4.48 -11.22
C SER A 111 -18.54 4.40 -9.70
N ASN A 112 -19.51 3.79 -9.03
CA ASN A 112 -19.42 3.53 -7.58
C ASN A 112 -18.35 2.47 -7.23
N ARG A 113 -17.89 1.68 -8.20
CA ARG A 113 -16.86 0.62 -7.99
C ARG A 113 -15.48 1.18 -7.69
N ILE A 114 -15.20 2.43 -8.05
CA ILE A 114 -13.92 3.11 -7.76
C ILE A 114 -13.62 3.12 -6.27
N ASN A 115 -14.62 3.35 -5.42
CA ASN A 115 -14.45 3.32 -3.97
C ASN A 115 -14.08 1.93 -3.45
N PHE A 116 -14.56 0.86 -4.09
CA PHE A 116 -14.20 -0.51 -3.78
C PHE A 116 -12.71 -0.78 -4.06
N TYR A 117 -12.23 -0.40 -5.25
CA TYR A 117 -10.82 -0.57 -5.63
C TYR A 117 -9.89 0.33 -4.82
N LYS A 118 -10.30 1.58 -4.53
CA LYS A 118 -9.56 2.46 -3.63
C LYS A 118 -9.31 1.79 -2.28
N ARG A 119 -10.34 1.20 -1.69
CA ARG A 119 -10.27 0.63 -0.34
C ARG A 119 -9.54 -0.70 -0.27
N ARG A 120 -9.67 -1.54 -1.29
CA ARG A 120 -9.13 -2.90 -1.30
C ARG A 120 -7.80 -3.06 -2.03
N LEU A 121 -7.50 -2.22 -3.00
CA LEU A 121 -6.24 -2.29 -3.74
C LEU A 121 -5.31 -1.15 -3.35
N VAL A 122 -5.73 0.08 -3.60
CA VAL A 122 -4.84 1.25 -3.53
C VAL A 122 -4.37 1.54 -2.12
N LEU A 123 -5.29 1.52 -1.16
CA LEU A 123 -4.97 1.86 0.23
C LEU A 123 -4.07 0.82 0.91
N PRO A 124 -4.29 -0.51 0.79
CA PRO A 124 -3.36 -1.50 1.32
C PRO A 124 -1.97 -1.45 0.65
N VAL A 125 -1.90 -1.21 -0.68
CA VAL A 125 -0.62 -1.02 -1.38
C VAL A 125 0.12 0.19 -0.82
N PHE A 126 -0.59 1.31 -0.65
CA PHE A 126 -0.02 2.51 -0.09
C PHE A 126 0.48 2.29 1.36
N VAL A 127 -0.30 1.62 2.20
CA VAL A 127 0.11 1.30 3.59
C VAL A 127 1.35 0.42 3.59
N ALA A 128 1.38 -0.66 2.80
CA ALA A 128 2.54 -1.54 2.71
C ALA A 128 3.79 -0.80 2.22
N PHE A 129 3.64 0.05 1.18
CA PHE A 129 4.73 0.89 0.67
C PHE A 129 5.22 1.89 1.73
N SER A 130 4.29 2.49 2.49
CA SER A 130 4.64 3.43 3.55
C SER A 130 5.41 2.75 4.69
N VAL A 131 4.96 1.57 5.12
CA VAL A 131 5.65 0.78 6.14
C VAL A 131 7.06 0.40 5.65
N PHE A 132 7.18 -0.12 4.44
CA PHE A 132 8.47 -0.46 3.83
C PHE A 132 9.40 0.76 3.79
N SER A 133 8.90 1.89 3.28
CA SER A 133 9.67 3.13 3.12
C SER A 133 10.12 3.74 4.45
N LEU A 134 9.32 3.62 5.51
CA LEU A 134 9.67 4.08 6.85
C LEU A 134 10.66 3.12 7.53
N THR A 135 10.48 1.80 7.34
CA THR A 135 11.40 0.80 7.87
C THR A 135 12.80 0.97 7.27
N ASP A 136 12.89 1.26 5.98
CA ASP A 136 14.16 1.50 5.28
C ASP A 136 14.92 2.71 5.84
N LEU A 137 14.21 3.69 6.37
CA LEU A 137 14.79 4.88 6.96
C LEU A 137 15.29 4.65 8.42
N ILE A 138 14.65 3.73 9.15
CA ILE A 138 14.93 3.48 10.57
C ILE A 138 16.02 2.40 10.72
N SER A 139 15.95 1.37 9.90
CA SER A 139 16.87 0.24 9.89
C SER A 139 17.18 -0.16 8.44
N ASN A 140 18.20 -1.00 8.26
CA ASN A 140 18.49 -1.56 6.95
C ASN A 140 17.39 -2.59 6.59
N SER A 141 16.34 -2.11 5.91
CA SER A 141 15.17 -2.92 5.53
C SER A 141 15.57 -4.18 4.77
N THR A 142 16.64 -4.12 3.97
CA THR A 142 17.16 -5.25 3.21
C THR A 142 17.56 -6.41 4.11
N GLN A 143 18.17 -6.14 5.28
CA GLN A 143 18.54 -7.19 6.24
C GLN A 143 17.30 -7.80 6.89
N VAL A 144 16.32 -6.99 7.25
CA VAL A 144 15.05 -7.47 7.84
C VAL A 144 14.31 -8.38 6.88
N PHE A 145 14.17 -7.96 5.62
CA PHE A 145 13.41 -8.73 4.62
C PHE A 145 14.12 -9.99 4.15
N ASN A 146 15.44 -10.02 4.16
CA ASN A 146 16.26 -11.19 3.79
C ASN A 146 16.52 -12.15 4.97
N ALA A 147 15.98 -11.89 6.16
CA ALA A 147 16.14 -12.79 7.29
C ALA A 147 15.38 -14.10 7.05
N ASP A 148 16.10 -15.23 7.13
CA ASP A 148 15.54 -16.57 6.98
C ASP A 148 14.60 -16.91 8.14
N LEU A 149 13.35 -17.26 7.83
CA LEU A 149 12.37 -17.71 8.83
C LEU A 149 12.39 -19.22 9.02
N PHE A 150 12.25 -19.95 7.94
CA PHE A 150 12.22 -21.41 7.95
C PHE A 150 12.55 -21.97 6.56
N ARG A 151 12.82 -23.25 6.52
CA ARG A 151 13.08 -23.95 5.26
C ARG A 151 11.86 -24.78 4.85
N LEU A 152 11.35 -24.52 3.62
CA LEU A 152 10.23 -25.23 3.05
C LEU A 152 10.65 -25.83 1.70
N PHE A 153 10.45 -27.15 1.55
CA PHE A 153 10.80 -27.89 0.32
C PHE A 153 12.22 -27.63 -0.22
N GLY A 154 13.19 -27.45 0.67
CA GLY A 154 14.59 -27.18 0.28
C GLY A 154 14.91 -25.71 0.05
N THR A 155 13.94 -24.82 0.03
CA THR A 155 14.11 -23.37 -0.13
C THR A 155 14.02 -22.68 1.22
N ASN A 156 14.96 -21.75 1.50
CA ASN A 156 14.86 -20.89 2.67
C ASN A 156 13.81 -19.82 2.39
N ILE A 157 12.79 -19.74 3.25
CA ILE A 157 11.74 -18.73 3.17
C ILE A 157 12.12 -17.57 4.08
N THR A 158 12.25 -16.39 3.48
CA THR A 158 12.56 -15.15 4.17
C THR A 158 11.30 -14.43 4.63
N ILE A 159 11.45 -13.40 5.49
CA ILE A 159 10.35 -12.50 5.85
C ILE A 159 9.77 -11.83 4.59
N GLY A 160 10.65 -11.40 3.67
CA GLY A 160 10.25 -10.80 2.39
C GLY A 160 9.41 -11.73 1.53
N ASP A 161 9.79 -13.01 1.45
CA ASP A 161 9.04 -14.03 0.69
C ASP A 161 7.64 -14.26 1.27
N LEU A 162 7.53 -14.33 2.61
CA LEU A 162 6.24 -14.50 3.27
C LEU A 162 5.31 -13.30 3.02
N LEU A 163 5.85 -12.09 3.10
CA LEU A 163 5.11 -10.87 2.78
C LEU A 163 4.71 -10.84 1.32
N LEU A 164 5.63 -11.21 0.41
CA LEU A 164 5.36 -11.26 -1.03
C LEU A 164 4.27 -12.26 -1.37
N ILE A 165 4.28 -13.46 -0.78
CA ILE A 165 3.23 -14.46 -0.96
C ILE A 165 1.90 -13.90 -0.44
N THR A 166 1.86 -13.40 0.79
CA THR A 166 0.62 -12.96 1.43
C THR A 166 -0.01 -11.78 0.71
N PHE A 167 0.77 -10.70 0.55
CA PHE A 167 0.28 -9.49 -0.12
C PHE A 167 0.18 -9.66 -1.63
N GLY A 168 1.10 -10.37 -2.25
CA GLY A 168 1.09 -10.65 -3.68
C GLY A 168 -0.14 -11.43 -4.09
N LEU A 169 -0.50 -12.51 -3.38
CA LEU A 169 -1.72 -13.27 -3.63
C LEU A 169 -2.97 -12.42 -3.40
N TYR A 170 -3.02 -11.67 -2.31
CA TYR A 170 -4.14 -10.77 -2.03
C TYR A 170 -4.36 -9.78 -3.18
N TRP A 171 -3.31 -9.07 -3.60
CA TRP A 171 -3.41 -8.09 -4.67
C TRP A 171 -3.67 -8.73 -6.03
N TRP A 172 -3.09 -9.91 -6.29
CA TRP A 172 -3.33 -10.63 -7.53
C TRP A 172 -4.80 -11.04 -7.70
N ILE A 173 -5.45 -11.50 -6.63
CA ILE A 173 -6.88 -11.83 -6.65
C ILE A 173 -7.73 -10.60 -7.00
N ILE A 174 -7.41 -9.43 -6.43
CA ILE A 174 -8.14 -8.20 -6.72
C ILE A 174 -7.84 -7.72 -8.15
N LEU A 175 -6.56 -7.76 -8.56
CA LEU A 175 -6.13 -7.39 -9.90
C LEU A 175 -6.77 -8.27 -10.97
N SER A 176 -6.86 -9.58 -10.74
CA SER A 176 -7.56 -10.52 -11.63
C SER A 176 -9.03 -10.16 -11.82
N SER A 177 -9.68 -9.68 -10.76
CA SER A 177 -11.07 -9.19 -10.86
C SER A 177 -11.16 -7.92 -11.72
N LEU A 178 -10.23 -6.99 -11.53
CA LEU A 178 -10.16 -5.75 -12.31
C LEU A 178 -9.84 -6.03 -13.78
N LEU A 179 -8.90 -6.91 -14.06
CA LEU A 179 -8.57 -7.35 -15.43
C LEU A 179 -9.77 -8.00 -16.11
N THR A 180 -10.51 -8.86 -15.39
CA THR A 180 -11.72 -9.48 -15.94
C THR A 180 -12.80 -8.43 -16.26
N GLU A 181 -13.00 -7.43 -15.40
CA GLU A 181 -13.94 -6.32 -15.67
C GLU A 181 -13.47 -5.47 -16.87
N PHE A 182 -12.18 -5.21 -16.98
CA PHE A 182 -11.59 -4.50 -18.11
C PHE A 182 -11.79 -5.26 -19.43
N LEU A 183 -11.56 -6.58 -19.43
CA LEU A 183 -11.82 -7.42 -20.59
C LEU A 183 -13.31 -7.41 -20.99
N GLN A 184 -14.23 -7.47 -20.02
CA GLN A 184 -15.67 -7.36 -20.27
C GLN A 184 -16.01 -6.04 -20.97
N TRP A 185 -15.44 -4.94 -20.51
CA TRP A 185 -15.63 -3.62 -21.08
C TRP A 185 -15.02 -3.51 -22.49
N SER A 186 -13.77 -3.97 -22.67
CA SER A 186 -13.02 -3.85 -23.92
C SER A 186 -13.64 -4.66 -25.06
N PHE A 187 -14.17 -5.85 -24.77
CA PHE A 187 -14.78 -6.70 -25.80
C PHE A 187 -16.26 -6.38 -26.08
N GLY A 188 -16.80 -5.29 -25.48
CA GLY A 188 -18.16 -4.82 -25.76
C GLY A 188 -19.27 -5.81 -25.41
N LEU A 189 -18.95 -6.90 -24.71
CA LEU A 189 -19.84 -8.03 -24.42
C LEU A 189 -20.84 -7.73 -23.30
N GLY A 190 -20.85 -6.48 -22.81
CA GLY A 190 -21.79 -6.01 -21.78
C GLY A 190 -23.11 -5.44 -22.29
N SER A 191 -23.26 -5.19 -23.59
CA SER A 191 -24.37 -4.36 -24.08
C SER A 191 -25.41 -5.03 -24.99
N THR A 192 -25.14 -6.19 -25.61
CA THR A 192 -26.13 -6.77 -26.56
C THR A 192 -26.07 -8.31 -26.56
N GLY A 193 -27.10 -8.93 -25.99
CA GLY A 193 -27.52 -10.30 -26.31
C GLY A 193 -26.75 -11.44 -25.60
N ASN A 194 -27.48 -12.33 -24.91
CA ASN A 194 -27.03 -13.56 -24.23
C ASN A 194 -26.09 -13.37 -23.01
N LEU A 195 -26.54 -12.57 -22.06
CA LEU A 195 -25.87 -12.32 -20.77
C LEU A 195 -25.54 -13.59 -19.97
N GLN A 196 -26.21 -14.71 -20.21
CA GLN A 196 -26.04 -15.93 -19.42
C GLN A 196 -24.86 -16.79 -19.90
N SER A 197 -24.62 -16.89 -21.20
CA SER A 197 -23.52 -17.68 -21.78
C SER A 197 -22.15 -17.04 -21.49
N ASN A 198 -22.08 -15.73 -21.50
CA ASN A 198 -20.81 -15.00 -21.33
C ASN A 198 -20.35 -14.93 -19.86
N LYS A 199 -21.25 -15.01 -18.88
CA LYS A 199 -20.86 -15.00 -17.45
C LYS A 199 -19.96 -16.16 -17.09
N GLY A 200 -20.26 -17.38 -17.57
CA GLY A 200 -19.45 -18.57 -17.34
C GLY A 200 -18.01 -18.42 -17.86
N PHE A 201 -17.87 -17.88 -19.06
CA PHE A 201 -16.58 -17.64 -19.69
C PHE A 201 -15.69 -16.67 -18.89
N TYR A 202 -16.26 -15.56 -18.40
CA TYR A 202 -15.50 -14.61 -17.58
C TYR A 202 -15.13 -15.14 -16.21
N ILE A 203 -15.97 -15.97 -15.62
CA ILE A 203 -15.65 -16.68 -14.37
C ILE A 203 -14.46 -17.61 -14.60
N LEU A 204 -14.44 -18.34 -15.70
CA LEU A 204 -13.35 -19.23 -16.06
C LEU A 204 -12.04 -18.48 -16.31
N ILE A 205 -12.07 -17.36 -17.06
CA ILE A 205 -10.92 -16.49 -17.24
C ILE A 205 -10.39 -15.98 -15.90
N ARG A 206 -11.27 -15.53 -15.01
CA ARG A 206 -10.87 -15.04 -13.70
C ARG A 206 -10.16 -16.13 -12.88
N TYR A 207 -10.68 -17.35 -12.84
CA TYR A 207 -10.03 -18.44 -12.13
C TYR A 207 -8.72 -18.85 -12.78
N ALA A 208 -8.64 -18.84 -14.10
CA ALA A 208 -7.39 -19.09 -14.83
C ALA A 208 -6.33 -18.02 -14.50
N LEU A 209 -6.70 -16.74 -14.48
CA LEU A 209 -5.82 -15.64 -14.08
C LEU A 209 -5.35 -15.80 -12.63
N ILE A 210 -6.27 -16.11 -11.70
CA ILE A 210 -5.92 -16.32 -10.28
C ILE A 210 -4.93 -17.48 -10.17
N GLY A 211 -5.21 -18.62 -10.79
CA GLY A 211 -4.34 -19.79 -10.77
C GLY A 211 -2.96 -19.48 -11.33
N PHE A 212 -2.89 -18.93 -12.55
CA PHE A 212 -1.63 -18.62 -13.21
C PHE A 212 -0.75 -17.65 -12.39
N GLY A 213 -1.34 -16.56 -11.88
CA GLY A 213 -0.56 -15.62 -11.09
C GLY A 213 -0.18 -16.14 -9.71
N SER A 214 -1.01 -16.99 -9.10
CA SER A 214 -0.64 -17.66 -7.85
C SER A 214 0.57 -18.58 -8.04
N PHE A 215 0.60 -19.35 -9.13
CA PHE A 215 1.77 -20.17 -9.49
C PHE A 215 3.00 -19.31 -9.79
N ALA A 216 2.83 -18.18 -10.47
CA ALA A 216 3.94 -17.27 -10.76
C ALA A 216 4.54 -16.67 -9.47
N ILE A 217 3.70 -16.25 -8.51
CA ILE A 217 4.15 -15.70 -7.23
C ILE A 217 4.88 -16.77 -6.41
N ILE A 218 4.34 -17.97 -6.32
CA ILE A 218 4.94 -19.09 -5.58
C ILE A 218 6.26 -19.50 -6.23
N GLY A 219 6.30 -19.57 -7.57
CA GLY A 219 7.52 -19.87 -8.33
C GLY A 219 8.60 -18.81 -8.19
N TYR A 220 8.23 -17.53 -8.09
CA TYR A 220 9.17 -16.44 -7.87
C TYR A 220 9.89 -16.54 -6.51
N VAL A 221 9.19 -17.00 -5.48
CA VAL A 221 9.77 -17.27 -4.15
C VAL A 221 10.71 -18.49 -4.14
N GLY A 222 10.80 -19.21 -5.26
CA GLY A 222 11.68 -20.38 -5.41
C GLY A 222 11.04 -21.69 -4.95
N ILE A 223 9.77 -21.68 -4.56
CA ILE A 223 9.03 -22.91 -4.26
C ILE A 223 8.67 -23.57 -5.61
N ASN A 224 9.21 -24.77 -5.85
CA ASN A 224 8.97 -25.46 -7.10
C ASN A 224 7.49 -25.90 -7.19
N PRO A 225 6.69 -25.34 -8.11
CA PRO A 225 5.27 -25.64 -8.19
C PRO A 225 4.97 -27.09 -8.60
N THR A 226 5.96 -27.81 -9.18
CA THR A 226 5.77 -29.25 -9.53
C THR A 226 5.56 -30.13 -8.31
N ILE A 227 5.97 -29.69 -7.11
CA ILE A 227 5.74 -30.43 -5.86
C ILE A 227 4.26 -30.56 -5.58
N PHE A 228 3.43 -29.59 -5.97
CA PHE A 228 1.98 -29.65 -5.79
C PHE A 228 1.30 -30.66 -6.74
N GLY A 229 1.95 -31.01 -7.86
CA GLY A 229 1.48 -32.03 -8.80
C GLY A 229 1.86 -33.46 -8.42
N LEU A 230 2.81 -33.65 -7.50
CA LEU A 230 3.26 -34.98 -7.04
C LEU A 230 2.46 -35.54 -5.87
N VAL A 231 1.55 -34.78 -5.30
CA VAL A 231 0.71 -35.16 -4.14
C VAL A 231 -0.67 -35.68 -4.57
N THR A 232 -0.93 -35.71 -5.88
CA THR A 232 -2.14 -36.34 -6.46
C THR A 232 -1.82 -37.67 -7.05
#